data_b6d8bbbb29604c8c695d8b176317a603
#
_entry.id   b6d8bbbb29604c8c695d8b176317a603
#
_cell.length_a   1.000
_cell.length_b   1.000
_cell.length_c   1.000
_cell.angle_alpha   90.00
_cell.angle_beta   90.00
_cell.angle_gamma   90.00
#
_symmetry.space_group_name_H-M   'P 1'
#
loop_
_entity.id
_entity.type
_entity.pdbx_description
1 polymer ?
#
loop_
_entity_poly.entity_id
_entity_poly.type
_entity_poly.pdbx_seq_one_letter_code
_entity_poly.pdbx_strand_id
1 'polypeptide(L)'
;MGKNENDIKASIEYFEKFGSILGLERIESLLKRLGNPQEDLKIIHVGGTNGKGSVSRYIYEILRAGGYSVGMYTSPYIEVFNERIEVDGEYIENDQLSELLEAVAKEAKEMEKAGKPIPTEFDIITAVAFMYYKRKKVDFAVIEVGLGGRLDSTNVIKQPVASIITSISLDHTDRIGTTIAEIAFEKAGIIKSGRPVIVGNLPKEAMDVVVKKAESMKSSTVYGDVPIRIIKEDELGSEFVLRDVFSMKESIFEISMTGFHQM
;
A
#
# COMPACT_ATOMS: atom_id res chain seq x y z
N MET A 1 26.85 -7.05 -18.69
CA MET A 1 26.39 -8.16 -17.82
C MET A 1 25.34 -7.55 -16.91
N GLY A 2 24.07 -8.00 -16.98
CA GLY A 2 22.99 -7.46 -16.13
C GLY A 2 23.28 -7.79 -14.66
N LYS A 3 22.82 -6.93 -13.76
CA LYS A 3 22.93 -7.16 -12.32
C LYS A 3 22.02 -8.30 -11.90
N ASN A 4 22.49 -9.13 -10.98
CA ASN A 4 21.77 -10.30 -10.51
C ASN A 4 21.15 -10.03 -9.12
N GLU A 5 20.34 -10.95 -8.63
CA GLU A 5 19.66 -10.83 -7.34
C GLU A 5 20.62 -10.63 -6.15
N ASN A 6 21.85 -11.19 -6.24
CA ASN A 6 22.86 -11.03 -5.19
C ASN A 6 23.39 -9.59 -5.13
N ASP A 7 23.48 -8.89 -6.27
CA ASP A 7 23.90 -7.48 -6.30
C ASP A 7 22.83 -6.59 -5.64
N ILE A 8 21.53 -6.91 -5.85
CA ILE A 8 20.40 -6.24 -5.22
C ILE A 8 20.43 -6.47 -3.71
N LYS A 9 20.56 -7.72 -3.27
CA LYS A 9 20.67 -8.07 -1.84
C LYS A 9 21.80 -7.32 -1.16
N ALA A 10 22.99 -7.32 -1.75
CA ALA A 10 24.15 -6.60 -1.19
C ALA A 10 23.90 -5.09 -1.04
N SER A 11 23.13 -4.49 -1.95
CA SER A 11 22.77 -3.06 -1.88
C SER A 11 21.79 -2.75 -0.74
N ILE A 12 20.94 -3.72 -0.35
CA ILE A 12 19.90 -3.57 0.68
C ILE A 12 20.41 -4.01 2.04
N GLU A 13 21.27 -5.02 2.13
CA GLU A 13 21.77 -5.64 3.35
C GLU A 13 22.32 -4.61 4.37
N TYR A 14 22.93 -3.52 3.87
CA TYR A 14 23.38 -2.44 4.74
C TYR A 14 22.23 -1.80 5.53
N PHE A 15 21.03 -1.72 4.94
CA PHE A 15 19.85 -1.07 5.55
C PHE A 15 19.00 -2.06 6.36
N GLU A 16 19.06 -3.36 6.08
CA GLU A 16 18.36 -4.40 6.84
C GLU A 16 18.76 -4.42 8.33
N LYS A 17 20.03 -4.11 8.64
CA LYS A 17 20.54 -4.06 10.02
C LYS A 17 19.81 -3.06 10.91
N PHE A 18 19.13 -2.06 10.34
CA PHE A 18 18.37 -1.07 11.10
C PHE A 18 16.97 -1.56 11.45
N GLY A 19 16.56 -2.74 10.94
CA GLY A 19 15.28 -3.35 11.22
C GLY A 19 14.10 -2.49 10.76
N SER A 20 12.95 -2.70 11.40
CA SER A 20 11.74 -1.93 11.11
C SER A 20 11.50 -0.92 12.23
N ILE A 21 11.69 0.35 11.94
CA ILE A 21 11.51 1.47 12.87
C ILE A 21 10.39 2.35 12.34
N LEU A 22 9.30 2.49 13.09
CA LEU A 22 8.18 3.36 12.73
C LEU A 22 8.57 4.84 12.84
N GLY A 23 8.06 5.67 11.94
CA GLY A 23 8.28 7.11 11.93
C GLY A 23 8.55 7.67 10.54
N LEU A 24 8.09 8.89 10.26
CA LEU A 24 8.11 9.48 8.91
C LEU A 24 9.36 10.34 8.65
N GLU A 25 10.06 10.80 9.70
CA GLU A 25 11.18 11.76 9.57
C GLU A 25 12.27 11.28 8.59
N ARG A 26 12.61 9.98 8.64
CA ARG A 26 13.65 9.39 7.79
C ARG A 26 13.26 9.41 6.33
N ILE A 27 12.10 8.84 6.02
CA ILE A 27 11.60 8.75 4.65
C ILE A 27 11.27 10.13 4.07
N GLU A 28 10.72 11.06 4.85
CA GLU A 28 10.46 12.45 4.42
C GLU A 28 11.76 13.18 4.08
N SER A 29 12.79 13.03 4.92
CA SER A 29 14.12 13.61 4.66
C SER A 29 14.75 13.03 3.39
N LEU A 30 14.64 11.71 3.19
CA LEU A 30 15.13 11.01 2.00
C LEU A 30 14.40 11.48 0.73
N LEU A 31 13.07 11.45 0.75
CA LEU A 31 12.26 11.85 -0.40
C LEU A 31 12.45 13.30 -0.79
N LYS A 32 12.64 14.20 0.18
CA LYS A 32 12.97 15.59 -0.10
C LYS A 32 14.27 15.74 -0.91
N ARG A 33 15.29 14.91 -0.62
CA ARG A 33 16.54 14.88 -1.36
C ARG A 33 16.38 14.29 -2.76
N LEU A 34 15.42 13.37 -2.93
CA LEU A 34 15.07 12.74 -4.20
C LEU A 34 14.05 13.56 -5.02
N GLY A 35 13.69 14.78 -4.58
CA GLY A 35 12.76 15.66 -5.28
C GLY A 35 11.28 15.29 -5.13
N ASN A 36 10.90 14.65 -4.01
CA ASN A 36 9.53 14.26 -3.64
C ASN A 36 8.75 13.55 -4.76
N PRO A 37 9.25 12.44 -5.31
CA PRO A 37 8.62 11.75 -6.44
C PRO A 37 7.16 11.35 -6.18
N GLN A 38 6.79 11.09 -4.92
CA GLN A 38 5.43 10.71 -4.51
C GLN A 38 4.38 11.82 -4.69
N GLU A 39 4.80 13.08 -4.78
CA GLU A 39 3.86 14.21 -4.91
C GLU A 39 3.27 14.33 -6.32
N ASP A 40 3.91 13.72 -7.32
CA ASP A 40 3.45 13.71 -8.72
C ASP A 40 2.52 12.52 -9.05
N LEU A 41 2.31 11.61 -8.10
CA LEU A 41 1.57 10.37 -8.32
C LEU A 41 0.11 10.46 -7.83
N LYS A 42 -0.81 9.89 -8.61
CA LYS A 42 -2.19 9.65 -8.17
C LYS A 42 -2.24 8.32 -7.42
N ILE A 43 -2.22 8.38 -6.10
CA ILE A 43 -2.06 7.20 -5.26
C ILE A 43 -3.39 6.76 -4.64
N ILE A 44 -3.65 5.44 -4.69
CA ILE A 44 -4.65 4.76 -3.88
C ILE A 44 -3.89 4.05 -2.75
N HIS A 45 -4.17 4.42 -1.50
CA HIS A 45 -3.41 3.98 -0.34
C HIS A 45 -4.19 2.95 0.46
N VAL A 46 -3.70 1.71 0.53
CA VAL A 46 -4.43 0.55 1.08
C VAL A 46 -3.79 0.10 2.39
N GLY A 47 -4.55 0.20 3.48
CA GLY A 47 -4.19 -0.27 4.82
C GLY A 47 -5.22 -1.26 5.36
N GLY A 48 -4.87 -1.91 6.47
CA GLY A 48 -5.72 -2.88 7.15
C GLY A 48 -4.90 -3.97 7.84
N THR A 49 -5.56 -4.90 8.52
CA THR A 49 -4.89 -6.08 9.09
C THR A 49 -4.75 -7.14 8.00
N ASN A 50 -5.86 -7.65 7.49
CA ASN A 50 -5.91 -8.66 6.44
C ASN A 50 -6.54 -8.08 5.16
N GLY A 51 -6.29 -8.74 4.02
CA GLY A 51 -6.88 -8.37 2.73
C GLY A 51 -6.25 -7.19 2.01
N LYS A 52 -5.19 -6.57 2.56
CA LYS A 52 -4.50 -5.45 1.90
C LYS A 52 -4.02 -5.82 0.49
N GLY A 53 -3.25 -6.89 0.37
CA GLY A 53 -2.71 -7.36 -0.91
C GLY A 53 -3.80 -7.75 -1.91
N SER A 54 -4.85 -8.49 -1.46
CA SER A 54 -5.99 -8.87 -2.31
C SER A 54 -6.72 -7.64 -2.86
N VAL A 55 -7.05 -6.68 -1.98
CA VAL A 55 -7.73 -5.44 -2.39
C VAL A 55 -6.84 -4.59 -3.30
N SER A 56 -5.54 -4.51 -3.01
CA SER A 56 -4.57 -3.84 -3.89
C SER A 56 -4.54 -4.46 -5.27
N ARG A 57 -4.52 -5.81 -5.36
CA ARG A 57 -4.54 -6.55 -6.62
C ARG A 57 -5.85 -6.32 -7.39
N TYR A 58 -7.01 -6.39 -6.75
CA TYR A 58 -8.28 -6.12 -7.42
C TYR A 58 -8.34 -4.70 -8.00
N ILE A 59 -7.95 -3.69 -7.24
CA ILE A 59 -7.94 -2.31 -7.71
C ILE A 59 -6.97 -2.14 -8.88
N TYR A 60 -5.78 -2.72 -8.76
CA TYR A 60 -4.77 -2.71 -9.80
C TYR A 60 -5.30 -3.31 -11.11
N GLU A 61 -5.90 -4.51 -11.07
CA GLU A 61 -6.42 -5.17 -12.28
C GLU A 61 -7.65 -4.44 -12.87
N ILE A 62 -8.54 -3.89 -12.03
CA ILE A 62 -9.69 -3.09 -12.48
C ILE A 62 -9.21 -1.85 -13.24
N LEU A 63 -8.22 -1.13 -12.70
CA LEU A 63 -7.67 0.05 -13.36
C LEU A 63 -6.96 -0.30 -14.67
N ARG A 64 -6.20 -1.39 -14.71
CA ARG A 64 -5.56 -1.90 -15.93
C ARG A 64 -6.58 -2.29 -17.00
N ALA A 65 -7.63 -3.01 -16.60
CA ALA A 65 -8.75 -3.34 -17.49
C ALA A 65 -9.46 -2.10 -18.02
N GLY A 66 -9.44 -0.99 -17.26
CA GLY A 66 -9.91 0.33 -17.68
C GLY A 66 -8.97 1.07 -18.63
N GLY A 67 -7.82 0.48 -18.99
CA GLY A 67 -6.86 1.06 -19.93
C GLY A 67 -5.86 2.04 -19.31
N TYR A 68 -5.74 2.09 -17.98
CA TYR A 68 -4.76 2.92 -17.29
C TYR A 68 -3.43 2.19 -17.11
N SER A 69 -2.33 2.95 -17.15
CA SER A 69 -1.02 2.46 -16.68
C SER A 69 -0.98 2.54 -15.15
N VAL A 70 -0.68 1.41 -14.50
CA VAL A 70 -0.82 1.28 -13.04
C VAL A 70 0.45 0.70 -12.44
N GLY A 71 0.95 1.36 -11.38
CA GLY A 71 1.95 0.80 -10.48
C GLY A 71 1.30 0.10 -9.29
N MET A 72 1.91 -0.97 -8.80
CA MET A 72 1.49 -1.64 -7.56
C MET A 72 2.69 -1.89 -6.65
N TYR A 73 2.56 -1.46 -5.40
CA TYR A 73 3.53 -1.68 -4.34
C TYR A 73 2.93 -2.54 -3.24
N THR A 74 3.54 -3.69 -2.98
CA THR A 74 3.08 -4.67 -1.99
C THR A 74 4.20 -5.13 -1.05
N SER A 75 3.81 -5.65 0.12
CA SER A 75 4.74 -6.24 1.10
C SER A 75 4.04 -7.26 2.01
N PRO A 76 4.76 -8.30 2.45
CA PRO A 76 6.09 -8.72 2.01
C PRO A 76 6.07 -9.35 0.59
N TYR A 77 7.24 -9.61 0.01
CA TYR A 77 7.36 -10.47 -1.17
C TYR A 77 7.29 -11.95 -0.78
N ILE A 78 6.99 -12.83 -1.73
CA ILE A 78 6.83 -14.28 -1.51
C ILE A 78 8.03 -15.06 -2.07
N GLU A 79 8.36 -14.85 -3.33
CA GLU A 79 9.43 -15.59 -4.03
C GLU A 79 10.63 -14.70 -4.34
N VAL A 80 10.41 -13.57 -5.00
CA VAL A 80 11.47 -12.66 -5.43
C VAL A 80 11.23 -11.23 -4.97
N PHE A 81 12.31 -10.54 -4.62
CA PHE A 81 12.24 -9.18 -4.08
C PHE A 81 11.52 -8.19 -5.00
N ASN A 82 11.64 -8.39 -6.31
CA ASN A 82 11.06 -7.54 -7.35
C ASN A 82 9.51 -7.51 -7.34
N GLU A 83 8.86 -8.54 -6.78
CA GLU A 83 7.40 -8.60 -6.63
C GLU A 83 6.81 -7.40 -5.89
N ARG A 84 7.63 -6.74 -5.06
CA ARG A 84 7.22 -5.55 -4.33
C ARG A 84 6.85 -4.38 -5.24
N ILE A 85 7.38 -4.34 -6.47
CA ILE A 85 7.24 -3.21 -7.39
C ILE A 85 6.85 -3.73 -8.77
N GLU A 86 5.61 -3.51 -9.13
CA GLU A 86 5.02 -3.94 -10.41
C GLU A 86 4.47 -2.74 -11.17
N VAL A 87 4.59 -2.75 -12.50
CA VAL A 87 3.92 -1.79 -13.40
C VAL A 87 3.36 -2.57 -14.59
N ASP A 88 2.07 -2.43 -14.85
CA ASP A 88 1.36 -2.97 -16.00
C ASP A 88 1.50 -4.49 -16.22
N GLY A 89 1.67 -5.26 -15.14
CA GLY A 89 1.81 -6.73 -15.16
C GLY A 89 3.24 -7.23 -15.14
N GLU A 90 4.22 -6.31 -15.10
CA GLU A 90 5.64 -6.65 -15.10
C GLU A 90 6.32 -6.16 -13.82
N TYR A 91 7.05 -7.05 -13.16
CA TYR A 91 7.89 -6.67 -12.03
C TYR A 91 9.04 -5.77 -12.50
N ILE A 92 9.51 -4.90 -11.63
CA ILE A 92 10.70 -4.09 -11.92
C ILE A 92 11.89 -4.99 -12.28
N GLU A 93 12.54 -4.69 -13.39
CA GLU A 93 13.74 -5.43 -13.83
C GLU A 93 14.94 -5.18 -12.90
N ASN A 94 15.80 -6.19 -12.74
CA ASN A 94 16.96 -6.13 -11.86
C ASN A 94 17.88 -4.94 -12.14
N ASP A 95 18.12 -4.61 -13.40
CA ASP A 95 18.98 -3.48 -13.78
C ASP A 95 18.35 -2.14 -13.36
N GLN A 96 17.03 -1.98 -13.56
CA GLN A 96 16.30 -0.78 -13.15
C GLN A 96 16.20 -0.65 -11.63
N LEU A 97 15.93 -1.76 -10.94
CA LEU A 97 15.88 -1.81 -9.48
C LEU A 97 17.24 -1.44 -8.89
N SER A 98 18.33 -2.01 -9.40
CA SER A 98 19.67 -1.74 -8.91
C SER A 98 20.09 -0.29 -9.16
N GLU A 99 19.80 0.27 -10.34
CA GLU A 99 20.08 1.68 -10.65
C GLU A 99 19.38 2.61 -9.64
N LEU A 100 18.10 2.36 -9.38
CA LEU A 100 17.32 3.17 -8.44
C LEU A 100 17.78 2.98 -6.99
N LEU A 101 18.09 1.75 -6.59
CA LEU A 101 18.65 1.47 -5.26
C LEU A 101 19.97 2.20 -5.04
N GLU A 102 20.88 2.23 -6.04
CA GLU A 102 22.15 2.96 -5.95
C GLU A 102 21.91 4.47 -5.77
N ALA A 103 20.96 5.04 -6.52
CA ALA A 103 20.61 6.45 -6.42
C ALA A 103 20.06 6.79 -5.03
N VAL A 104 19.13 5.98 -4.51
CA VAL A 104 18.52 6.17 -3.20
C VAL A 104 19.53 5.94 -2.08
N ALA A 105 20.35 4.88 -2.16
CA ALA A 105 21.39 4.56 -1.18
C ALA A 105 22.47 5.67 -1.10
N LYS A 106 22.78 6.31 -2.21
CA LYS A 106 23.69 7.46 -2.22
C LYS A 106 23.15 8.59 -1.36
N GLU A 107 21.88 8.97 -1.53
CA GLU A 107 21.25 10.04 -0.75
C GLU A 107 21.11 9.66 0.74
N ALA A 108 20.81 8.38 1.02
CA ALA A 108 20.77 7.87 2.39
C ALA A 108 22.15 7.97 3.09
N LYS A 109 23.24 7.66 2.39
CA LYS A 109 24.60 7.82 2.91
C LYS A 109 24.96 9.30 3.14
N GLU A 110 24.51 10.21 2.30
CA GLU A 110 24.69 11.66 2.53
C GLU A 110 23.89 12.14 3.75
N MET A 111 22.71 11.53 4.03
CA MET A 111 21.97 11.79 5.27
C MET A 111 22.78 11.35 6.50
N GLU A 112 23.35 10.15 6.46
CA GLU A 112 24.21 9.62 7.52
C GLU A 112 25.41 10.54 7.81
N LYS A 113 26.15 10.96 6.78
CA LYS A 113 27.25 11.90 6.88
C LYS A 113 26.84 13.24 7.50
N ALA A 114 25.61 13.69 7.22
CA ALA A 114 25.05 14.91 7.78
C ALA A 114 24.47 14.73 9.20
N GLY A 115 24.67 13.57 9.85
CA GLY A 115 24.16 13.28 11.18
C GLY A 115 22.62 13.15 11.25
N LYS A 116 21.96 12.86 10.12
CA LYS A 116 20.52 12.64 10.06
C LYS A 116 20.18 11.18 10.36
N PRO A 117 18.95 10.89 10.82
CA PRO A 117 18.50 9.51 11.01
C PRO A 117 18.61 8.72 9.72
N ILE A 118 19.20 7.51 9.82
CA ILE A 118 19.46 6.64 8.68
C ILE A 118 18.14 5.94 8.27
N PRO A 119 17.78 5.96 6.96
CA PRO A 119 16.62 5.24 6.46
C PRO A 119 16.73 3.73 6.67
N THR A 120 15.60 3.08 6.97
CA THR A 120 15.47 1.63 7.04
C THR A 120 15.38 1.02 5.63
N GLU A 121 15.50 -0.30 5.51
CA GLU A 121 15.24 -1.02 4.25
C GLU A 121 13.87 -0.63 3.66
N PHE A 122 12.83 -0.60 4.50
CA PHE A 122 11.48 -0.27 4.03
C PHE A 122 11.35 1.19 3.57
N ASP A 123 12.06 2.14 4.19
CA ASP A 123 12.15 3.52 3.70
C ASP A 123 12.81 3.57 2.30
N ILE A 124 13.91 2.82 2.11
CA ILE A 124 14.66 2.77 0.85
C ILE A 124 13.78 2.21 -0.27
N ILE A 125 13.17 1.04 -0.07
CA ILE A 125 12.40 0.40 -1.15
C ILE A 125 11.10 1.18 -1.46
N THR A 126 10.49 1.82 -0.46
CA THR A 126 9.36 2.73 -0.66
C THR A 126 9.75 3.92 -1.54
N ALA A 127 10.92 4.52 -1.28
CA ALA A 127 11.43 5.62 -2.11
C ALA A 127 11.74 5.16 -3.55
N VAL A 128 12.32 3.97 -3.71
CA VAL A 128 12.56 3.34 -5.03
C VAL A 128 11.24 3.16 -5.79
N ALA A 129 10.19 2.64 -5.15
CA ALA A 129 8.88 2.45 -5.77
C ALA A 129 8.31 3.78 -6.30
N PHE A 130 8.33 4.85 -5.49
CA PHE A 130 7.85 6.17 -5.93
C PHE A 130 8.67 6.72 -7.11
N MET A 131 10.00 6.57 -7.08
CA MET A 131 10.86 6.99 -8.20
C MET A 131 10.56 6.20 -9.46
N TYR A 132 10.36 4.89 -9.34
CA TYR A 132 10.04 4.02 -10.46
C TYR A 132 8.72 4.37 -11.12
N TYR A 133 7.65 4.55 -10.33
CA TYR A 133 6.33 4.92 -10.83
C TYR A 133 6.34 6.31 -11.50
N LYS A 134 7.04 7.27 -10.94
CA LYS A 134 7.25 8.58 -11.57
C LYS A 134 8.00 8.44 -12.91
N ARG A 135 9.07 7.63 -12.97
CA ARG A 135 9.84 7.36 -14.20
C ARG A 135 8.97 6.71 -15.27
N LYS A 136 8.15 5.73 -14.88
CA LYS A 136 7.21 5.02 -15.77
C LYS A 136 6.01 5.86 -16.18
N LYS A 137 5.76 7.00 -15.50
CA LYS A 137 4.63 7.91 -15.71
C LYS A 137 3.29 7.18 -15.60
N VAL A 138 3.15 6.33 -14.58
CA VAL A 138 1.90 5.61 -14.34
C VAL A 138 0.73 6.58 -14.10
N ASP A 139 -0.46 6.23 -14.57
CA ASP A 139 -1.67 7.00 -14.33
C ASP A 139 -2.12 6.92 -12.88
N PHE A 140 -1.96 5.74 -12.25
CA PHE A 140 -2.25 5.47 -10.85
C PHE A 140 -1.18 4.60 -10.22
N ALA A 141 -1.01 4.75 -8.91
CA ALA A 141 -0.22 3.84 -8.10
C ALA A 141 -1.05 3.30 -6.93
N VAL A 142 -1.16 1.99 -6.80
CA VAL A 142 -1.79 1.31 -5.66
C VAL A 142 -0.70 0.94 -4.68
N ILE A 143 -0.74 1.55 -3.49
CA ILE A 143 0.32 1.44 -2.49
C ILE A 143 -0.22 0.73 -1.24
N GLU A 144 0.30 -0.45 -0.95
CA GLU A 144 0.00 -1.19 0.27
C GLU A 144 0.83 -0.67 1.44
N VAL A 145 0.18 -0.47 2.59
CA VAL A 145 0.84 -0.15 3.87
C VAL A 145 1.61 -1.36 4.38
N GLY A 146 2.86 -1.17 4.76
CA GLY A 146 3.67 -2.25 5.32
C GLY A 146 3.25 -2.62 6.75
N LEU A 147 3.22 -1.63 7.66
CA LEU A 147 2.89 -1.87 9.06
C LEU A 147 2.12 -0.71 9.69
N GLY A 148 1.01 -1.03 10.35
CA GLY A 148 0.20 -0.02 11.05
C GLY A 148 -0.52 0.91 10.08
N GLY A 149 0.04 2.07 9.84
CA GLY A 149 -0.47 3.08 8.92
C GLY A 149 0.08 4.47 9.23
N ARG A 150 -0.24 5.02 10.39
CA ARG A 150 0.10 6.40 10.78
C ARG A 150 1.59 6.74 10.65
N LEU A 151 2.46 5.83 11.02
CA LEU A 151 3.92 5.99 11.02
C LEU A 151 4.61 5.08 10.00
N ASP A 152 3.86 4.47 9.09
CA ASP A 152 4.41 3.67 8.01
C ASP A 152 5.09 4.55 6.96
N SER A 153 6.18 4.08 6.36
CA SER A 153 6.94 4.84 5.35
C SER A 153 6.07 5.28 4.16
N THR A 154 5.04 4.50 3.81
CA THR A 154 4.11 4.86 2.74
C THR A 154 3.22 6.05 3.09
N ASN A 155 3.08 6.40 4.39
CA ASN A 155 2.17 7.45 4.85
C ASN A 155 2.69 8.89 4.62
N VAL A 156 3.82 9.06 3.96
CA VAL A 156 4.28 10.32 3.38
C VAL A 156 3.37 10.85 2.27
N ILE A 157 2.44 10.01 1.81
CA ILE A 157 1.40 10.35 0.83
C ILE A 157 0.44 11.35 1.49
N LYS A 158 0.47 12.61 1.01
CA LYS A 158 -0.34 13.70 1.58
C LYS A 158 -1.73 13.81 0.97
N GLN A 159 -1.85 13.47 -0.32
CA GLN A 159 -3.08 13.66 -1.10
C GLN A 159 -3.42 12.41 -1.93
N PRO A 160 -3.78 11.29 -1.30
CA PRO A 160 -4.22 10.11 -2.04
C PRO A 160 -5.52 10.41 -2.82
N VAL A 161 -5.74 9.68 -3.91
CA VAL A 161 -7.04 9.66 -4.60
C VAL A 161 -8.11 9.12 -3.66
N ALA A 162 -7.77 8.04 -2.95
CA ALA A 162 -8.56 7.46 -1.88
C ALA A 162 -7.63 6.72 -0.89
N SER A 163 -8.06 6.65 0.37
CA SER A 163 -7.51 5.71 1.34
C SER A 163 -8.48 4.55 1.53
N ILE A 164 -7.96 3.34 1.73
CA ILE A 164 -8.79 2.15 1.93
C ILE A 164 -8.34 1.46 3.22
N ILE A 165 -9.30 1.11 4.07
CA ILE A 165 -9.08 0.31 5.28
C ILE A 165 -9.86 -0.99 5.13
N THR A 166 -9.15 -2.09 4.87
CA THR A 166 -9.76 -3.38 4.50
C THR A 166 -10.39 -4.08 5.68
N SER A 167 -9.63 -4.35 6.73
CA SER A 167 -10.08 -4.99 7.96
C SER A 167 -9.25 -4.53 9.16
N ILE A 168 -9.78 -4.69 10.36
CA ILE A 168 -9.05 -4.43 11.60
C ILE A 168 -9.28 -5.58 12.57
N SER A 169 -8.19 -6.20 13.01
CA SER A 169 -8.15 -7.22 14.06
C SER A 169 -6.86 -7.08 14.88
N LEU A 170 -6.73 -7.83 15.97
CA LEU A 170 -5.49 -7.87 16.74
C LEU A 170 -4.37 -8.46 15.87
N ASP A 171 -3.31 -7.68 15.71
CA ASP A 171 -2.13 -8.03 14.92
C ASP A 171 -0.98 -7.12 15.32
N HIS A 172 0.26 -7.62 15.28
CA HIS A 172 1.45 -6.86 15.65
C HIS A 172 1.29 -6.09 16.96
N THR A 173 0.71 -6.74 17.98
CA THR A 173 0.31 -6.11 19.23
C THR A 173 1.47 -5.56 20.07
N ASP A 174 2.69 -6.02 19.80
CA ASP A 174 3.94 -5.54 20.35
C ASP A 174 4.41 -4.19 19.74
N ARG A 175 3.78 -3.73 18.62
CA ARG A 175 4.27 -2.60 17.84
C ARG A 175 3.24 -1.50 17.57
N ILE A 176 1.98 -1.86 17.34
CA ILE A 176 0.95 -0.90 16.88
C ILE A 176 -0.23 -0.78 17.84
N GLY A 177 -0.19 -1.47 18.98
CA GLY A 177 -1.22 -1.39 20.02
C GLY A 177 -1.76 -2.74 20.45
N THR A 178 -2.28 -2.80 21.65
CA THR A 178 -2.78 -4.04 22.31
C THR A 178 -4.30 -4.17 22.24
N THR A 179 -5.00 -3.14 21.79
CA THR A 179 -6.45 -3.11 21.65
C THR A 179 -6.88 -2.83 20.21
N ILE A 180 -8.11 -3.22 19.87
CA ILE A 180 -8.70 -2.94 18.55
C ILE A 180 -8.74 -1.42 18.28
N ALA A 181 -9.06 -0.61 19.30
CA ALA A 181 -9.10 0.85 19.17
C ALA A 181 -7.71 1.45 18.86
N GLU A 182 -6.65 0.98 19.53
CA GLU A 182 -5.27 1.44 19.28
C GLU A 182 -4.82 1.05 17.86
N ILE A 183 -5.07 -0.18 17.44
CA ILE A 183 -4.75 -0.64 16.08
C ILE A 183 -5.56 0.14 15.03
N ALA A 184 -6.84 0.42 15.31
CA ALA A 184 -7.68 1.23 14.44
C ALA A 184 -7.13 2.67 14.33
N PHE A 185 -6.67 3.26 15.41
CA PHE A 185 -6.05 4.58 15.42
C PHE A 185 -4.80 4.63 14.53
N GLU A 186 -3.91 3.64 14.63
CA GLU A 186 -2.72 3.56 13.78
C GLU A 186 -3.08 3.41 12.30
N LYS A 187 -4.04 2.53 11.98
CA LYS A 187 -4.47 2.31 10.59
C LYS A 187 -5.23 3.50 10.02
N ALA A 188 -6.08 4.16 10.81
CA ALA A 188 -6.78 5.37 10.41
C ALA A 188 -5.85 6.57 10.13
N GLY A 189 -4.58 6.48 10.50
CA GLY A 189 -3.56 7.49 10.19
C GLY A 189 -3.31 7.72 8.70
N ILE A 190 -3.75 6.82 7.83
CA ILE A 190 -3.67 7.00 6.37
C ILE A 190 -4.80 7.88 5.80
N ILE A 191 -5.82 8.19 6.59
CA ILE A 191 -6.92 9.07 6.18
C ILE A 191 -6.41 10.50 6.09
N LYS A 192 -6.63 11.15 4.95
CA LYS A 192 -6.10 12.50 4.65
C LYS A 192 -7.21 13.52 4.46
N SER A 193 -6.90 14.77 4.78
CA SER A 193 -7.85 15.87 4.77
C SER A 193 -8.54 16.05 3.42
N GLY A 194 -9.87 15.99 3.41
CA GLY A 194 -10.71 16.18 2.23
C GLY A 194 -10.60 15.07 1.18
N ARG A 195 -9.96 13.93 1.51
CA ARG A 195 -9.82 12.78 0.61
C ARG A 195 -10.72 11.64 1.06
N PRO A 196 -11.38 10.93 0.14
CA PRO A 196 -12.29 9.85 0.50
C PRO A 196 -11.58 8.69 1.19
N VAL A 197 -12.26 8.05 2.12
CA VAL A 197 -11.86 6.77 2.70
C VAL A 197 -12.92 5.72 2.42
N ILE A 198 -12.48 4.58 1.88
CA ILE A 198 -13.31 3.38 1.72
C ILE A 198 -13.01 2.46 2.92
N VAL A 199 -14.05 1.98 3.57
CA VAL A 199 -13.94 1.19 4.80
C VAL A 199 -14.64 -0.14 4.60
N GLY A 200 -13.91 -1.23 4.78
CA GLY A 200 -14.47 -2.58 4.75
C GLY A 200 -15.30 -2.89 6.01
N ASN A 201 -15.64 -4.15 6.18
CA ASN A 201 -16.40 -4.59 7.36
C ASN A 201 -15.45 -4.61 8.59
N LEU A 202 -15.65 -3.68 9.52
CA LEU A 202 -14.85 -3.52 10.73
C LEU A 202 -15.66 -3.85 11.98
N PRO A 203 -15.02 -4.35 13.05
CA PRO A 203 -15.63 -4.37 14.38
C PRO A 203 -16.10 -2.98 14.79
N LYS A 204 -17.22 -2.90 15.51
CA LYS A 204 -17.83 -1.62 15.91
C LYS A 204 -16.83 -0.65 16.55
N GLU A 205 -16.01 -1.14 17.47
CA GLU A 205 -14.99 -0.34 18.16
C GLU A 205 -13.99 0.29 17.17
N ALA A 206 -13.55 -0.47 16.17
CA ALA A 206 -12.66 0.02 15.12
C ALA A 206 -13.35 1.02 14.20
N MET A 207 -14.62 0.74 13.83
CA MET A 207 -15.43 1.61 12.99
C MET A 207 -15.60 2.98 13.64
N ASP A 208 -15.90 3.03 14.94
CA ASP A 208 -16.09 4.29 15.69
C ASP A 208 -14.81 5.16 15.64
N VAL A 209 -13.62 4.54 15.75
CA VAL A 209 -12.33 5.24 15.65
C VAL A 209 -12.10 5.76 14.23
N VAL A 210 -12.31 4.93 13.20
CA VAL A 210 -12.10 5.28 11.80
C VAL A 210 -13.04 6.41 11.36
N VAL A 211 -14.32 6.31 11.68
CA VAL A 211 -15.33 7.35 11.36
C VAL A 211 -14.99 8.67 12.04
N LYS A 212 -14.68 8.66 13.34
CA LYS A 212 -14.25 9.85 14.07
C LYS A 212 -13.00 10.50 13.43
N LYS A 213 -12.06 9.70 12.98
CA LYS A 213 -10.88 10.20 12.26
C LYS A 213 -11.28 10.82 10.93
N ALA A 214 -12.12 10.15 10.13
CA ALA A 214 -12.60 10.65 8.85
C ALA A 214 -13.33 12.00 9.01
N GLU A 215 -14.22 12.11 9.98
CA GLU A 215 -14.92 13.38 10.31
C GLU A 215 -13.93 14.50 10.65
N SER A 216 -12.95 14.23 11.52
CA SER A 216 -11.90 15.20 11.90
C SER A 216 -11.07 15.68 10.72
N MET A 217 -10.91 14.83 9.70
CA MET A 217 -10.19 15.12 8.46
C MET A 217 -11.09 15.67 7.35
N LYS A 218 -12.40 15.86 7.59
CA LYS A 218 -13.40 16.23 6.58
C LYS A 218 -13.36 15.30 5.36
N SER A 219 -13.12 14.02 5.62
CA SER A 219 -13.02 12.94 4.65
C SER A 219 -14.40 12.30 4.48
N SER A 220 -14.86 12.12 3.24
CA SER A 220 -16.07 11.34 2.98
C SER A 220 -15.79 9.86 3.24
N THR A 221 -16.69 9.19 3.96
CA THR A 221 -16.60 7.75 4.23
C THR A 221 -17.50 7.00 3.26
N VAL A 222 -16.94 6.02 2.56
CA VAL A 222 -17.68 5.07 1.72
C VAL A 222 -17.56 3.70 2.36
N TYR A 223 -18.68 3.06 2.60
CA TYR A 223 -18.71 1.71 3.19
C TYR A 223 -18.62 0.68 2.08
N GLY A 224 -17.61 -0.19 2.17
CA GLY A 224 -17.36 -1.28 1.21
C GLY A 224 -18.13 -2.57 1.54
N ASP A 225 -18.88 -2.58 2.64
CA ASP A 225 -19.74 -3.71 3.01
C ASP A 225 -21.05 -3.66 2.19
N VAL A 226 -20.96 -4.18 0.96
CA VAL A 226 -22.09 -4.28 0.05
C VAL A 226 -22.65 -5.70 0.07
N PRO A 227 -24.00 -5.88 0.11
CA PRO A 227 -24.58 -7.20 0.05
C PRO A 227 -24.20 -7.92 -1.26
N ILE A 228 -23.61 -9.08 -1.11
CA ILE A 228 -23.35 -10.01 -2.21
C ILE A 228 -24.26 -11.23 -2.08
N ARG A 229 -24.66 -11.80 -3.21
CA ARG A 229 -25.40 -13.06 -3.23
C ARG A 229 -24.58 -14.08 -4.00
N ILE A 230 -24.07 -15.08 -3.28
CA ILE A 230 -23.29 -16.16 -3.86
C ILE A 230 -24.21 -17.02 -4.73
N ILE A 231 -23.84 -17.28 -5.99
CA ILE A 231 -24.49 -18.18 -6.91
C ILE A 231 -23.83 -19.55 -6.82
N LYS A 232 -22.49 -19.57 -6.88
CA LYS A 232 -21.70 -20.79 -6.88
C LYS A 232 -20.35 -20.50 -6.20
N GLU A 233 -19.86 -21.49 -5.47
CA GLU A 233 -18.49 -21.53 -4.93
C GLU A 233 -17.97 -22.95 -5.00
N ASP A 234 -16.82 -23.15 -5.63
CA ASP A 234 -16.14 -24.44 -5.72
C ASP A 234 -14.61 -24.25 -5.75
N GLU A 235 -13.88 -25.31 -6.02
CA GLU A 235 -12.40 -25.30 -6.06
C GLU A 235 -11.82 -24.43 -7.20
N LEU A 236 -12.63 -24.05 -8.19
CA LEU A 236 -12.21 -23.28 -9.35
C LEU A 236 -12.45 -21.77 -9.18
N GLY A 237 -13.28 -21.39 -8.19
CA GLY A 237 -13.58 -19.99 -7.94
C GLY A 237 -14.97 -19.75 -7.37
N SER A 238 -15.41 -18.52 -7.45
CA SER A 238 -16.70 -18.07 -6.93
C SER A 238 -17.44 -17.23 -7.97
N GLU A 239 -18.74 -17.47 -8.11
CA GLU A 239 -19.69 -16.70 -8.90
C GLU A 239 -20.69 -16.02 -7.96
N PHE A 240 -20.84 -14.71 -8.05
CA PHE A 240 -21.72 -13.95 -7.17
C PHE A 240 -22.35 -12.76 -7.86
N VAL A 241 -23.48 -12.32 -7.32
CA VAL A 241 -24.16 -11.07 -7.70
C VAL A 241 -23.73 -9.97 -6.77
N LEU A 242 -23.26 -8.88 -7.35
CA LEU A 242 -23.03 -7.62 -6.65
C LEU A 242 -24.04 -6.60 -7.13
N ARG A 243 -24.65 -5.87 -6.19
CA ARG A 243 -25.48 -4.72 -6.49
C ARG A 243 -24.66 -3.43 -6.36
N ASP A 244 -24.50 -2.72 -7.47
CA ASP A 244 -23.83 -1.43 -7.47
C ASP A 244 -24.59 -0.42 -6.60
N VAL A 245 -23.91 0.17 -5.62
CA VAL A 245 -24.53 1.06 -4.61
C VAL A 245 -24.98 2.42 -5.19
N PHE A 246 -24.43 2.82 -6.33
CA PHE A 246 -24.78 4.08 -6.98
C PHE A 246 -25.85 3.92 -8.04
N SER A 247 -25.68 2.95 -8.94
CA SER A 247 -26.63 2.71 -10.03
C SER A 247 -27.79 1.78 -9.65
N MET A 248 -27.67 1.06 -8.53
CA MET A 248 -28.59 0.03 -8.06
C MET A 248 -28.76 -1.16 -9.03
N LYS A 249 -27.87 -1.27 -10.02
CA LYS A 249 -27.86 -2.39 -10.96
C LYS A 249 -27.17 -3.60 -10.35
N GLU A 250 -27.71 -4.77 -10.64
CA GLU A 250 -27.08 -6.03 -10.31
C GLU A 250 -26.21 -6.49 -11.49
N SER A 251 -25.02 -6.97 -11.16
CA SER A 251 -24.10 -7.58 -12.11
C SER A 251 -23.58 -8.89 -11.54
N ILE A 252 -23.38 -9.87 -12.41
CA ILE A 252 -22.76 -11.14 -12.04
C ILE A 252 -21.26 -11.01 -12.23
N PHE A 253 -20.53 -11.46 -11.23
CA PHE A 253 -19.07 -11.49 -11.23
C PHE A 253 -18.61 -12.93 -11.02
N GLU A 254 -17.54 -13.28 -11.71
CA GLU A 254 -16.83 -14.54 -11.55
C GLU A 254 -15.37 -14.23 -11.19
N ILE A 255 -14.88 -14.87 -10.15
CA ILE A 255 -13.47 -14.77 -9.72
C ILE A 255 -12.88 -16.16 -9.60
N SER A 256 -11.65 -16.33 -10.05
CA SER A 256 -10.89 -17.60 -9.95
C SER A 256 -10.26 -17.84 -8.57
N MET A 257 -10.64 -17.04 -7.57
CA MET A 257 -10.17 -17.18 -6.19
C MET A 257 -11.26 -17.81 -5.33
N THR A 258 -10.85 -18.68 -4.41
CA THR A 258 -11.75 -19.40 -3.50
C THR A 258 -11.72 -18.80 -2.10
N GLY A 259 -12.81 -18.98 -1.36
CA GLY A 259 -12.98 -18.54 0.03
C GLY A 259 -13.77 -17.25 0.16
N PHE A 260 -14.70 -17.23 1.10
CA PHE A 260 -15.61 -16.12 1.38
C PHE A 260 -14.91 -14.78 1.63
N HIS A 261 -13.64 -14.81 2.04
CA HIS A 261 -12.83 -13.61 2.31
C HIS A 261 -12.32 -12.94 1.04
N GLN A 262 -12.51 -13.53 -0.13
CA GLN A 262 -12.14 -12.96 -1.43
C GLN A 262 -13.30 -12.23 -2.12
N MET A 263 -14.51 -12.38 -1.58
CA MET A 263 -15.75 -11.80 -2.11
C MET A 263 -16.12 -10.47 -1.45
#